data_56c123680e1ba8cfeefd34677638ce0c
#
_entry.id   56c123680e1ba8cfeefd34677638ce0c
#
_cell.length_a   1.000
_cell.length_b   1.000
_cell.length_c   1.000
_cell.angle_alpha   90.00
_cell.angle_beta   90.00
_cell.angle_gamma   90.00
#
_symmetry.space_group_name_H-M   'P 1'
#
loop_
_entity.id
_entity.type
_entity.pdbx_description
1 polymer ?
#
loop_
_entity_poly.entity_id
_entity_poly.type
_entity_poly.pdbx_seq_one_letter_code
_entity_poly.pdbx_strand_id
1 'polypeptide(L)'
;SGTTASTVLQYVHGQKSSLVALIKDLVEAESPSAQPETHDEARRVLRLALAGVGYESRETGASPNPRHVFARPAQRPRGQPSQLLLGHYDTVWPISTLQQRPFSVDGDIIRGPGSFDMKGGLAQIVLALAAVRDLGLETPLTPVVFVNSDEEIGSRSSTRYITWLAKHADRALVMEPALGEQGDIKTERKGIGRFTITVYGKAAHAGLDPEAGASAILELSHVIQSLFALNDVDEGISVNVGTIDGGIQPNVIAPHSKAVVDVRVPTVAAGHEIERIIHGLKPSTPNVRLHVEGGIGRPSMESTPRNRALWLLAKEQGAALG
;
A
#
# COMPACT_ATOMS: atom_id res chain seq x y z
N SER A 1 21.03 -28.08 -2.83
CA SER A 1 20.00 -27.02 -3.01
C SER A 1 19.07 -27.33 -4.18
N GLY A 2 19.55 -27.86 -5.31
CA GLY A 2 18.70 -28.20 -6.46
C GLY A 2 17.63 -29.26 -6.17
N THR A 3 17.89 -30.20 -5.30
CA THR A 3 16.92 -31.25 -4.89
C THR A 3 15.79 -30.69 -4.05
N THR A 4 16.05 -29.74 -3.15
CA THR A 4 15.02 -29.09 -2.31
C THR A 4 14.09 -28.21 -3.15
N ALA A 5 14.63 -27.39 -4.06
CA ALA A 5 13.85 -26.57 -4.96
C ALA A 5 12.92 -27.43 -5.85
N SER A 6 13.43 -28.48 -6.44
CA SER A 6 12.65 -29.42 -7.27
C SER A 6 11.53 -30.09 -6.47
N THR A 7 11.80 -30.51 -5.23
CA THR A 7 10.80 -31.11 -4.34
C THR A 7 9.68 -30.12 -4.00
N VAL A 8 10.03 -28.86 -3.68
CA VAL A 8 9.04 -27.79 -3.40
C VAL A 8 8.21 -27.53 -4.65
N LEU A 9 8.83 -27.40 -5.83
CA LEU A 9 8.12 -27.16 -7.08
C LEU A 9 7.11 -28.28 -7.38
N GLN A 10 7.54 -29.54 -7.26
CA GLN A 10 6.67 -30.70 -7.45
C GLN A 10 5.49 -30.69 -6.46
N TYR A 11 5.75 -30.38 -5.18
CA TYR A 11 4.70 -30.24 -4.18
C TYR A 11 3.69 -29.17 -4.57
N VAL A 12 4.15 -27.97 -4.93
CA VAL A 12 3.28 -26.85 -5.32
C VAL A 12 2.42 -27.19 -6.52
N HIS A 13 3.00 -27.82 -7.55
CA HIS A 13 2.24 -28.31 -8.71
C HIS A 13 1.15 -29.31 -8.32
N GLY A 14 1.44 -30.21 -7.40
CA GLY A 14 0.47 -31.16 -6.86
C GLY A 14 -0.67 -30.54 -6.08
N GLN A 15 -0.49 -29.30 -5.57
CA GLN A 15 -1.48 -28.58 -4.77
C GLN A 15 -2.29 -27.55 -5.58
N LYS A 16 -2.17 -27.50 -6.91
CA LYS A 16 -2.85 -26.50 -7.77
C LYS A 16 -4.35 -26.43 -7.48
N SER A 17 -5.03 -27.57 -7.37
CA SER A 17 -6.49 -27.60 -7.11
C SER A 17 -6.84 -27.02 -5.73
N SER A 18 -6.06 -27.33 -4.70
CA SER A 18 -6.26 -26.80 -3.34
C SER A 18 -6.02 -25.29 -3.31
N LEU A 19 -4.99 -24.81 -4.02
CA LEU A 19 -4.70 -23.40 -4.15
C LEU A 19 -5.87 -22.64 -4.82
N VAL A 20 -6.39 -23.15 -5.94
CA VAL A 20 -7.50 -22.57 -6.68
C VAL A 20 -8.77 -22.54 -5.82
N ALA A 21 -9.04 -23.63 -5.07
CA ALA A 21 -10.17 -23.68 -4.15
C ALA A 21 -10.06 -22.61 -3.05
N LEU A 22 -8.90 -22.44 -2.44
CA LEU A 22 -8.69 -21.41 -1.42
C LEU A 22 -8.84 -19.99 -2.00
N ILE A 23 -8.30 -19.74 -3.21
CA ILE A 23 -8.49 -18.44 -3.89
C ILE A 23 -10.00 -18.20 -4.12
N LYS A 24 -10.74 -19.21 -4.57
CA LYS A 24 -12.18 -19.12 -4.75
C LYS A 24 -12.88 -18.74 -3.45
N ASP A 25 -12.63 -19.46 -2.37
CA ASP A 25 -13.25 -19.20 -1.07
C ASP A 25 -12.97 -17.78 -0.57
N LEU A 26 -11.72 -17.31 -0.75
CA LEU A 26 -11.33 -15.95 -0.38
C LEU A 26 -11.99 -14.89 -1.27
N VAL A 27 -12.12 -15.14 -2.58
CA VAL A 27 -12.77 -14.22 -3.53
C VAL A 27 -14.27 -14.13 -3.26
N GLU A 28 -14.92 -15.27 -3.01
CA GLU A 28 -16.36 -15.33 -2.72
C GLU A 28 -16.72 -14.72 -1.36
N ALA A 29 -15.76 -14.62 -0.44
CA ALA A 29 -15.87 -13.84 0.78
C ALA A 29 -15.57 -12.36 0.50
N GLU A 30 -16.55 -11.61 -0.01
CA GLU A 30 -16.39 -10.19 -0.35
C GLU A 30 -15.96 -9.37 0.87
N SER A 31 -15.00 -8.49 0.69
CA SER A 31 -14.38 -7.73 1.78
C SER A 31 -13.98 -6.30 1.36
N PRO A 32 -14.95 -5.46 0.96
CA PRO A 32 -14.67 -4.07 0.57
C PRO A 32 -14.08 -3.25 1.73
N SER A 33 -13.02 -2.53 1.48
CA SER A 33 -12.34 -1.67 2.49
C SER A 33 -13.26 -0.64 3.11
N ALA A 34 -14.24 -0.15 2.34
CA ALA A 34 -15.22 0.84 2.79
C ALA A 34 -16.29 0.29 3.76
N GLN A 35 -16.42 -1.05 3.88
CA GLN A 35 -17.45 -1.72 4.66
C GLN A 35 -16.86 -2.81 5.56
N PRO A 36 -16.04 -2.46 6.56
CA PRO A 36 -15.33 -3.44 7.40
C PRO A 36 -16.25 -4.36 8.21
N GLU A 37 -17.50 -3.99 8.41
CA GLU A 37 -18.53 -4.82 9.05
C GLU A 37 -18.90 -6.07 8.23
N THR A 38 -18.56 -6.10 6.94
CA THR A 38 -18.84 -7.25 6.06
C THR A 38 -17.72 -8.29 6.02
N HIS A 39 -16.61 -8.03 6.69
CA HIS A 39 -15.37 -8.80 6.56
C HIS A 39 -15.34 -10.13 7.35
N ASP A 40 -16.36 -10.47 8.11
CA ASP A 40 -16.36 -11.64 9.00
C ASP A 40 -16.06 -12.94 8.26
N GLU A 41 -16.64 -13.13 7.09
CA GLU A 41 -16.44 -14.34 6.29
C GLU A 41 -15.02 -14.43 5.73
N ALA A 42 -14.47 -13.34 5.23
CA ALA A 42 -13.09 -13.31 4.73
C ALA A 42 -12.08 -13.66 5.84
N ARG A 43 -12.30 -13.12 7.05
CA ARG A 43 -11.47 -13.47 8.22
C ARG A 43 -11.63 -14.94 8.60
N ARG A 44 -12.85 -15.45 8.58
CA ARG A 44 -13.12 -16.86 8.91
C ARG A 44 -12.38 -17.79 7.95
N VAL A 45 -12.51 -17.57 6.64
CA VAL A 45 -11.83 -18.37 5.60
C VAL A 45 -10.32 -18.33 5.79
N LEU A 46 -9.73 -17.15 5.94
CA LEU A 46 -8.29 -16.97 6.13
C LEU A 46 -7.80 -17.68 7.40
N ARG A 47 -8.48 -17.51 8.52
CA ARG A 47 -8.09 -18.11 9.80
C ARG A 47 -8.19 -19.64 9.79
N LEU A 48 -9.20 -20.19 9.12
CA LEU A 48 -9.34 -21.64 8.94
C LEU A 48 -8.19 -22.18 8.06
N ALA A 49 -7.85 -21.49 6.98
CA ALA A 49 -6.74 -21.90 6.11
C ALA A 49 -5.40 -21.89 6.88
N LEU A 50 -5.14 -20.86 7.68
CA LEU A 50 -3.94 -20.77 8.52
C LEU A 50 -3.93 -21.85 9.61
N ALA A 51 -5.05 -22.13 10.25
CA ALA A 51 -5.18 -23.22 11.23
C ALA A 51 -4.89 -24.59 10.59
N GLY A 52 -5.37 -24.79 9.34
CA GLY A 52 -5.10 -26.00 8.54
C GLY A 52 -3.63 -26.25 8.28
N VAL A 53 -2.77 -25.25 8.36
CA VAL A 53 -1.30 -25.37 8.20
C VAL A 53 -0.54 -25.26 9.52
N GLY A 54 -1.24 -25.37 10.66
CA GLY A 54 -0.63 -25.41 11.99
C GLY A 54 -0.35 -24.05 12.62
N TYR A 55 -1.07 -23.01 12.20
CA TYR A 55 -0.93 -21.63 12.70
C TYR A 55 -2.07 -21.26 13.65
N GLU A 56 -1.72 -20.70 14.78
CA GLU A 56 -2.67 -20.03 15.68
C GLU A 56 -2.85 -18.58 15.25
N SER A 57 -4.09 -18.17 15.05
CA SER A 57 -4.43 -16.81 14.63
C SER A 57 -5.17 -16.02 15.70
N ARG A 58 -4.91 -14.71 15.75
CA ARG A 58 -5.61 -13.74 16.60
C ARG A 58 -6.05 -12.55 15.74
N GLU A 59 -7.22 -12.02 16.07
CA GLU A 59 -7.68 -10.76 15.52
C GLU A 59 -7.13 -9.60 16.34
N THR A 60 -6.71 -8.53 15.67
CA THR A 60 -6.26 -7.27 16.28
C THR A 60 -7.10 -6.11 15.73
N GLY A 61 -7.18 -5.04 16.50
CA GLY A 61 -8.11 -3.94 16.23
C GLY A 61 -9.35 -4.03 17.13
N ALA A 62 -10.10 -2.95 17.22
CA ALA A 62 -11.31 -2.87 18.06
C ALA A 62 -12.56 -2.74 17.18
N SER A 63 -13.62 -3.49 17.50
CA SER A 63 -14.95 -3.26 16.89
C SER A 63 -15.49 -1.88 17.28
N PRO A 64 -16.09 -1.12 16.35
CA PRO A 64 -16.47 -1.45 14.98
C PRO A 64 -15.35 -1.19 13.94
N ASN A 65 -14.13 -0.91 14.36
CA ASN A 65 -13.00 -0.62 13.47
C ASN A 65 -12.54 -1.86 12.69
N PRO A 66 -11.78 -1.66 11.60
CA PRO A 66 -11.16 -2.75 10.86
C PRO A 66 -10.39 -3.71 11.77
N ARG A 67 -10.56 -5.01 11.54
CA ARG A 67 -9.86 -6.05 12.28
C ARG A 67 -8.84 -6.73 11.40
N HIS A 68 -7.63 -6.88 11.92
CA HIS A 68 -6.52 -7.52 11.22
C HIS A 68 -6.28 -8.90 11.78
N VAL A 69 -5.65 -9.76 11.00
CA VAL A 69 -5.32 -11.14 11.41
C VAL A 69 -3.81 -11.25 11.60
N PHE A 70 -3.39 -11.60 12.80
CA PHE A 70 -2.03 -12.02 13.11
C PHE A 70 -2.01 -13.52 13.32
N ALA A 71 -1.03 -14.24 12.72
CA ALA A 71 -0.87 -15.67 12.92
C ALA A 71 0.60 -16.06 13.08
N ARG A 72 0.82 -17.10 13.87
CA ARG A 72 2.15 -17.68 14.12
C ARG A 72 2.04 -19.19 14.26
N PRO A 73 3.13 -19.96 14.10
CA PRO A 73 3.12 -21.39 14.36
C PRO A 73 2.64 -21.67 15.80
N ALA A 74 1.75 -22.66 15.95
CA ALA A 74 1.28 -23.12 17.27
C ALA A 74 2.46 -23.61 18.12
N GLN A 75 3.42 -24.26 17.49
CA GLN A 75 4.68 -24.69 18.10
C GLN A 75 5.84 -23.95 17.45
N ARG A 76 6.59 -23.20 18.24
CA ARG A 76 7.78 -22.48 17.76
C ARG A 76 8.91 -22.53 18.80
N PRO A 77 10.17 -22.63 18.35
CA PRO A 77 11.32 -22.45 19.23
C PRO A 77 11.31 -21.04 19.85
N ARG A 78 11.63 -20.96 21.15
CA ARG A 78 11.81 -19.66 21.82
C ARG A 78 13.08 -19.01 21.33
N GLY A 79 13.04 -17.67 21.10
CA GLY A 79 14.20 -16.89 20.73
C GLY A 79 14.65 -17.04 19.27
N GLN A 80 13.96 -17.86 18.46
CA GLN A 80 14.25 -17.93 17.02
C GLN A 80 13.86 -16.61 16.36
N PRO A 81 14.73 -16.05 15.49
CA PRO A 81 14.40 -14.87 14.68
C PRO A 81 13.19 -15.14 13.77
N SER A 82 12.53 -14.09 13.29
CA SER A 82 11.30 -14.23 12.51
C SER A 82 11.38 -13.55 11.16
N GLN A 83 10.58 -14.04 10.21
CA GLN A 83 10.25 -13.33 8.98
C GLN A 83 8.75 -13.05 8.94
N LEU A 84 8.41 -11.82 8.55
CA LEU A 84 7.04 -11.37 8.41
C LEU A 84 6.53 -11.65 6.98
N LEU A 85 5.43 -12.39 6.89
CA LEU A 85 4.64 -12.54 5.66
C LEU A 85 3.47 -11.59 5.77
N LEU A 86 3.44 -10.57 4.91
CA LEU A 86 2.50 -9.47 4.96
C LEU A 86 1.55 -9.49 3.76
N GLY A 87 0.27 -9.25 4.02
CA GLY A 87 -0.73 -9.07 2.98
C GLY A 87 -1.97 -8.37 3.53
N HIS A 88 -2.97 -8.18 2.67
CA HIS A 88 -4.28 -7.65 3.04
C HIS A 88 -5.39 -8.49 2.44
N TYR A 89 -6.56 -8.51 3.10
CA TYR A 89 -7.73 -9.23 2.61
C TYR A 89 -8.86 -8.29 2.13
N ASP A 90 -8.75 -7.00 2.42
CA ASP A 90 -9.68 -6.01 1.91
C ASP A 90 -9.48 -5.75 0.40
N THR A 91 -10.51 -5.26 -0.24
CA THR A 91 -10.52 -4.98 -1.68
C THR A 91 -11.22 -3.66 -1.99
N VAL A 92 -10.92 -3.08 -3.15
CA VAL A 92 -11.63 -1.90 -3.69
C VAL A 92 -13.05 -2.23 -4.20
N TRP A 93 -13.39 -3.51 -4.34
CA TRP A 93 -14.63 -3.97 -4.97
C TRP A 93 -15.82 -3.85 -4.02
N PRO A 94 -16.92 -3.17 -4.43
CA PRO A 94 -18.13 -3.09 -3.62
C PRO A 94 -18.79 -4.47 -3.41
N ILE A 95 -19.58 -4.59 -2.35
CA ILE A 95 -20.44 -5.75 -2.11
C ILE A 95 -21.31 -6.03 -3.33
N SER A 96 -21.57 -7.31 -3.59
CA SER A 96 -22.34 -7.82 -4.74
C SER A 96 -21.63 -7.71 -6.10
N THR A 97 -20.34 -7.33 -6.13
CA THR A 97 -19.57 -7.36 -7.38
C THR A 97 -19.52 -8.77 -7.97
N LEU A 98 -19.52 -9.81 -7.17
CA LEU A 98 -19.56 -11.22 -7.61
C LEU A 98 -20.78 -11.55 -8.49
N GLN A 99 -21.91 -10.84 -8.36
CA GLN A 99 -23.08 -11.05 -9.21
C GLN A 99 -22.79 -10.69 -10.68
N GLN A 100 -21.94 -9.70 -10.92
CA GLN A 100 -21.54 -9.24 -12.24
C GLN A 100 -20.21 -9.82 -12.71
N ARG A 101 -19.34 -10.14 -11.77
CA ARG A 101 -17.98 -10.67 -12.01
C ARG A 101 -17.73 -11.88 -11.12
N PRO A 102 -18.40 -13.03 -11.41
CA PRO A 102 -18.23 -14.25 -10.61
C PRO A 102 -16.79 -14.76 -10.69
N PHE A 103 -16.41 -15.52 -9.67
CA PHE A 103 -15.16 -16.29 -9.74
C PHE A 103 -15.20 -17.26 -10.91
N SER A 104 -14.15 -17.30 -11.70
CA SER A 104 -14.03 -18.23 -12.82
C SER A 104 -12.59 -18.65 -13.05
N VAL A 105 -12.42 -19.85 -13.60
CA VAL A 105 -11.15 -20.41 -14.04
C VAL A 105 -11.27 -20.75 -15.51
N ASP A 106 -10.37 -20.23 -16.32
CA ASP A 106 -10.29 -20.47 -17.74
C ASP A 106 -8.85 -20.85 -18.12
N GLY A 107 -8.59 -22.14 -18.27
CA GLY A 107 -7.23 -22.67 -18.42
C GLY A 107 -6.38 -22.38 -17.19
N ASP A 108 -5.35 -21.57 -17.38
CA ASP A 108 -4.44 -21.13 -16.32
C ASP A 108 -4.75 -19.73 -15.77
N ILE A 109 -5.89 -19.17 -16.15
CA ILE A 109 -6.30 -17.82 -15.73
C ILE A 109 -7.43 -17.91 -14.72
N ILE A 110 -7.24 -17.27 -13.56
CA ILE A 110 -8.25 -17.06 -12.53
C ILE A 110 -8.78 -15.64 -12.66
N ARG A 111 -10.11 -15.48 -12.61
CA ARG A 111 -10.80 -14.18 -12.59
C ARG A 111 -11.73 -14.08 -11.41
N GLY A 112 -11.82 -12.90 -10.82
CA GLY A 112 -12.73 -12.59 -9.73
C GLY A 112 -12.28 -11.34 -8.96
N PRO A 113 -13.20 -10.66 -8.23
CA PRO A 113 -12.85 -9.47 -7.45
C PRO A 113 -11.78 -9.76 -6.41
N GLY A 114 -10.66 -9.00 -6.46
CA GLY A 114 -9.54 -9.17 -5.53
C GLY A 114 -8.71 -10.46 -5.71
N SER A 115 -8.95 -11.25 -6.76
CA SER A 115 -8.15 -12.47 -7.01
C SER A 115 -6.68 -12.17 -7.26
N PHE A 116 -6.37 -11.07 -7.94
CA PHE A 116 -5.01 -10.62 -8.20
C PHE A 116 -4.45 -9.75 -7.07
N ASP A 117 -5.24 -8.80 -6.61
CA ASP A 117 -4.90 -7.86 -5.52
C ASP A 117 -5.88 -8.06 -4.35
N MET A 118 -5.45 -8.77 -3.25
CA MET A 118 -4.27 -9.66 -3.29
C MET A 118 -4.61 -11.06 -2.71
N LYS A 119 -5.85 -11.55 -2.91
CA LYS A 119 -6.30 -12.84 -2.35
C LYS A 119 -5.49 -14.03 -2.89
N GLY A 120 -4.99 -13.93 -4.13
CA GLY A 120 -4.03 -14.88 -4.68
C GLY A 120 -2.73 -14.95 -3.88
N GLY A 121 -2.19 -13.78 -3.46
CA GLY A 121 -1.02 -13.70 -2.60
C GLY A 121 -1.26 -14.32 -1.22
N LEU A 122 -2.45 -14.15 -0.64
CA LEU A 122 -2.81 -14.79 0.63
C LEU A 122 -2.84 -16.32 0.51
N ALA A 123 -3.39 -16.83 -0.58
CA ALA A 123 -3.40 -18.26 -0.83
C ALA A 123 -1.98 -18.81 -1.05
N GLN A 124 -1.08 -18.05 -1.68
CA GLN A 124 0.34 -18.41 -1.81
C GLN A 124 1.04 -18.47 -0.45
N ILE A 125 0.73 -17.56 0.48
CA ILE A 125 1.25 -17.64 1.86
C ILE A 125 0.86 -18.98 2.48
N VAL A 126 -0.41 -19.35 2.43
CA VAL A 126 -0.91 -20.60 3.01
C VAL A 126 -0.25 -21.81 2.36
N LEU A 127 -0.13 -21.82 1.02
CA LEU A 127 0.51 -22.90 0.28
C LEU A 127 2.01 -23.05 0.64
N ALA A 128 2.72 -21.93 0.77
CA ALA A 128 4.12 -21.96 1.18
C ALA A 128 4.30 -22.54 2.60
N LEU A 129 3.43 -22.16 3.53
CA LEU A 129 3.44 -22.70 4.89
C LEU A 129 3.07 -24.20 4.91
N ALA A 130 2.12 -24.62 4.06
CA ALA A 130 1.79 -26.02 3.88
C ALA A 130 3.02 -26.82 3.36
N ALA A 131 3.72 -26.30 2.37
CA ALA A 131 4.93 -26.93 1.83
C ALA A 131 6.02 -27.09 2.90
N VAL A 132 6.26 -26.06 3.69
CA VAL A 132 7.22 -26.10 4.81
C VAL A 132 6.87 -27.22 5.78
N ARG A 133 5.60 -27.31 6.19
CA ARG A 133 5.12 -28.34 7.12
C ARG A 133 5.19 -29.75 6.51
N ASP A 134 4.60 -29.93 5.34
CA ASP A 134 4.37 -31.27 4.75
C ASP A 134 5.66 -31.90 4.23
N LEU A 135 6.62 -31.08 3.81
CA LEU A 135 7.95 -31.52 3.40
C LEU A 135 8.96 -31.56 4.56
N GLY A 136 8.55 -31.16 5.77
CA GLY A 136 9.43 -31.16 6.94
C GLY A 136 10.63 -30.22 6.78
N LEU A 137 10.43 -29.06 6.09
CA LEU A 137 11.53 -28.13 5.85
C LEU A 137 11.88 -27.34 7.10
N GLU A 138 13.16 -27.27 7.42
CA GLU A 138 13.66 -26.39 8.45
C GLU A 138 13.71 -24.94 7.96
N THR A 139 13.17 -24.02 8.73
CA THR A 139 13.23 -22.59 8.46
C THR A 139 14.09 -21.91 9.51
N PRO A 140 15.21 -21.25 9.13
CA PRO A 140 16.07 -20.53 10.09
C PRO A 140 15.36 -19.32 10.71
N LEU A 141 14.35 -18.79 10.04
CA LEU A 141 13.49 -17.73 10.52
C LEU A 141 12.07 -18.25 10.67
N THR A 142 11.46 -18.05 11.84
CA THR A 142 10.06 -18.41 12.06
C THR A 142 9.15 -17.54 11.18
N PRO A 143 8.39 -18.11 10.22
CA PRO A 143 7.41 -17.33 9.47
C PRO A 143 6.26 -16.91 10.39
N VAL A 144 5.97 -15.62 10.44
CA VAL A 144 4.79 -15.05 11.09
C VAL A 144 3.97 -14.30 10.04
N VAL A 145 2.66 -14.34 10.18
CA VAL A 145 1.73 -13.79 9.18
C VAL A 145 0.98 -12.61 9.76
N PHE A 146 0.91 -11.52 9.04
CA PHE A 146 0.01 -10.41 9.35
C PHE A 146 -0.76 -10.01 8.11
N VAL A 147 -2.10 -10.01 8.23
CA VAL A 147 -2.99 -9.64 7.13
C VAL A 147 -3.90 -8.52 7.62
N ASN A 148 -3.73 -7.34 7.04
CA ASN A 148 -4.56 -6.19 7.38
C ASN A 148 -5.84 -6.13 6.53
N SER A 149 -6.72 -5.22 6.90
CA SER A 149 -8.07 -5.08 6.33
C SER A 149 -8.37 -3.66 5.88
N ASP A 150 -7.33 -2.85 5.69
CA ASP A 150 -7.43 -1.43 5.37
C ASP A 150 -6.29 -0.95 4.46
N GLU A 151 -5.68 -1.88 3.68
CA GLU A 151 -4.55 -1.52 2.79
C GLU A 151 -5.01 -0.55 1.71
N GLU A 152 -6.10 -0.86 1.04
CA GLU A 152 -6.65 -0.12 -0.09
C GLU A 152 -7.10 1.32 0.25
N ILE A 153 -7.27 1.59 1.54
CA ILE A 153 -7.59 2.93 2.07
C ILE A 153 -6.44 3.55 2.86
N GLY A 154 -5.21 3.01 2.70
CA GLY A 154 -3.95 3.57 3.20
C GLY A 154 -3.49 3.07 4.56
N SER A 155 -3.94 1.90 5.00
CA SER A 155 -3.43 1.17 6.20
C SER A 155 -3.47 1.98 7.50
N ARG A 156 -4.43 2.89 7.66
CA ARG A 156 -4.45 3.87 8.77
C ARG A 156 -4.53 3.21 10.14
N SER A 157 -5.35 2.15 10.28
CA SER A 157 -5.51 1.44 11.55
C SER A 157 -4.45 0.36 11.75
N SER A 158 -3.90 -0.21 10.67
CA SER A 158 -2.93 -1.30 10.71
C SER A 158 -1.47 -0.84 10.80
N THR A 159 -1.13 0.37 10.36
CA THR A 159 0.26 0.87 10.32
C THR A 159 1.02 0.68 11.63
N ARG A 160 0.38 0.91 12.78
CA ARG A 160 1.03 0.72 14.10
C ARG A 160 1.47 -0.73 14.33
N TYR A 161 0.67 -1.70 13.91
CA TYR A 161 0.97 -3.13 14.03
C TYR A 161 2.05 -3.54 13.06
N ILE A 162 1.93 -3.12 11.80
CA ILE A 162 2.92 -3.39 10.74
C ILE A 162 4.28 -2.83 11.15
N THR A 163 4.34 -1.59 11.60
CA THR A 163 5.57 -0.94 12.05
C THR A 163 6.21 -1.69 13.23
N TRP A 164 5.40 -2.11 14.20
CA TRP A 164 5.90 -2.87 15.34
C TRP A 164 6.44 -4.23 14.89
N LEU A 165 5.70 -4.98 14.08
CA LEU A 165 6.11 -6.29 13.57
C LEU A 165 7.37 -6.20 12.71
N ALA A 166 7.47 -5.21 11.83
CA ALA A 166 8.63 -4.99 10.98
C ALA A 166 9.91 -4.69 11.78
N LYS A 167 9.80 -3.98 12.92
CA LYS A 167 10.93 -3.73 13.82
C LYS A 167 11.43 -4.97 14.55
N HIS A 168 10.58 -5.99 14.69
CA HIS A 168 10.89 -7.23 15.42
C HIS A 168 11.10 -8.44 14.50
N ALA A 169 10.97 -8.26 13.20
CA ALA A 169 11.28 -9.28 12.20
C ALA A 169 12.61 -8.98 11.51
N ASP A 170 13.34 -10.02 11.16
CA ASP A 170 14.63 -9.89 10.45
C ASP A 170 14.44 -9.48 8.99
N ARG A 171 13.31 -9.90 8.41
CA ARG A 171 12.89 -9.52 7.05
C ARG A 171 11.38 -9.60 6.92
N ALA A 172 10.85 -8.91 5.90
CA ALA A 172 9.45 -8.98 5.52
C ALA A 172 9.31 -9.31 4.03
N LEU A 173 8.33 -10.17 3.72
CA LEU A 173 7.91 -10.48 2.36
C LEU A 173 6.46 -10.04 2.22
N VAL A 174 6.21 -9.12 1.30
CA VAL A 174 4.86 -8.59 1.02
C VAL A 174 4.34 -9.32 -0.23
N MET A 175 3.24 -10.04 -0.06
CA MET A 175 2.71 -10.95 -1.09
C MET A 175 1.73 -10.27 -2.04
N GLU A 176 1.97 -8.98 -2.29
CA GLU A 176 1.28 -8.18 -3.30
C GLU A 176 1.58 -8.66 -4.73
N PRO A 177 0.76 -8.28 -5.71
CA PRO A 177 1.00 -8.63 -7.10
C PRO A 177 2.40 -8.25 -7.58
N ALA A 178 3.02 -9.13 -8.33
CA ALA A 178 4.29 -8.85 -9.00
C ALA A 178 4.16 -7.72 -10.03
N LEU A 179 5.29 -7.14 -10.42
CA LEU A 179 5.33 -6.04 -11.38
C LEU A 179 5.40 -6.59 -12.80
N GLY A 180 4.46 -6.13 -13.64
CA GLY A 180 4.42 -6.45 -15.06
C GLY A 180 4.10 -7.92 -15.36
N GLU A 181 4.04 -8.26 -16.65
CA GLU A 181 3.71 -9.61 -17.11
C GLU A 181 4.83 -10.63 -16.85
N GLN A 182 6.05 -10.17 -16.66
CA GLN A 182 7.21 -11.01 -16.35
C GLN A 182 7.27 -11.44 -14.88
N GLY A 183 6.42 -10.83 -14.02
CA GLY A 183 6.36 -11.18 -12.62
C GLY A 183 7.53 -10.68 -11.78
N ASP A 184 8.04 -9.47 -12.07
CA ASP A 184 9.18 -8.90 -11.38
C ASP A 184 8.90 -8.59 -9.92
N ILE A 185 9.88 -8.81 -9.05
CA ILE A 185 9.84 -8.47 -7.64
C ILE A 185 10.12 -6.97 -7.46
N LYS A 186 9.26 -6.29 -6.72
CA LYS A 186 9.45 -4.89 -6.37
C LYS A 186 10.47 -4.75 -5.23
N THR A 187 11.61 -4.15 -5.51
CA THR A 187 12.71 -3.96 -4.55
C THR A 187 12.85 -2.54 -4.05
N GLU A 188 12.17 -1.60 -4.70
CA GLU A 188 12.09 -0.20 -4.33
C GLU A 188 10.75 0.40 -4.75
N ARG A 189 10.32 1.44 -4.07
CA ARG A 189 9.07 2.13 -4.35
C ARG A 189 9.15 3.58 -3.92
N LYS A 190 8.72 4.50 -4.79
CA LYS A 190 8.65 5.92 -4.41
C LYS A 190 7.65 6.13 -3.28
N GLY A 191 7.98 7.01 -2.36
CA GLY A 191 7.06 7.54 -1.37
C GLY A 191 6.00 8.42 -2.02
N ILE A 192 4.87 8.56 -1.33
CA ILE A 192 3.70 9.31 -1.81
C ILE A 192 3.34 10.37 -0.79
N GLY A 193 3.27 11.62 -1.25
CA GLY A 193 2.76 12.75 -0.49
C GLY A 193 1.54 13.37 -1.15
N ARG A 194 0.68 13.93 -0.32
CA ARG A 194 -0.44 14.77 -0.77
C ARG A 194 -0.51 16.01 0.09
N PHE A 195 -0.56 17.16 -0.56
CA PHE A 195 -0.69 18.45 0.10
C PHE A 195 -1.89 19.21 -0.46
N THR A 196 -2.53 19.98 0.41
CA THR A 196 -3.54 20.95 0.04
C THR A 196 -3.01 22.31 0.42
N ILE A 197 -2.94 23.21 -0.54
CA ILE A 197 -2.51 24.59 -0.33
C ILE A 197 -3.70 25.49 -0.55
N THR A 198 -4.06 26.22 0.50
CA THR A 198 -5.16 27.18 0.49
C THR A 198 -4.61 28.59 0.61
N VAL A 199 -5.04 29.47 -0.28
CA VAL A 199 -4.67 30.87 -0.27
C VAL A 199 -5.88 31.71 0.12
N TYR A 200 -5.71 32.54 1.10
CA TYR A 200 -6.69 33.52 1.55
C TYR A 200 -6.22 34.91 1.16
N GLY A 201 -7.03 35.59 0.38
CA GLY A 201 -6.84 36.95 -0.07
C GLY A 201 -7.97 37.89 0.45
N LYS A 202 -8.23 38.94 -0.29
CA LYS A 202 -9.26 39.91 0.04
C LYS A 202 -10.04 40.30 -1.22
N ALA A 203 -11.37 40.20 -1.15
CA ALA A 203 -12.23 40.61 -2.25
C ALA A 203 -12.24 42.13 -2.43
N ALA A 204 -12.30 42.61 -3.65
CA ALA A 204 -12.56 43.98 -4.04
C ALA A 204 -13.14 44.00 -5.45
N HIS A 205 -13.74 45.13 -5.86
CA HIS A 205 -14.21 45.28 -7.22
C HIS A 205 -13.03 45.55 -8.16
N ALA A 206 -12.76 44.63 -9.11
CA ALA A 206 -11.56 44.65 -9.94
C ALA A 206 -11.39 45.89 -10.81
N GLY A 207 -12.50 46.59 -11.13
CA GLY A 207 -12.46 47.79 -11.95
C GLY A 207 -12.57 49.11 -11.18
N LEU A 208 -13.16 49.11 -9.97
CA LEU A 208 -13.42 50.33 -9.21
C LEU A 208 -12.37 50.57 -8.12
N ASP A 209 -11.95 49.51 -7.45
CA ASP A 209 -11.03 49.65 -6.31
C ASP A 209 -10.10 48.39 -6.22
N PRO A 210 -9.27 48.14 -7.26
CA PRO A 210 -8.43 46.97 -7.30
C PRO A 210 -7.39 46.94 -6.17
N GLU A 211 -6.91 48.08 -5.71
CA GLU A 211 -5.88 48.20 -4.69
C GLU A 211 -6.36 47.81 -3.27
N ALA A 212 -7.70 47.87 -3.04
CA ALA A 212 -8.28 47.42 -1.78
C ALA A 212 -8.32 45.88 -1.65
N GLY A 213 -8.10 45.17 -2.73
CA GLY A 213 -8.12 43.72 -2.80
C GLY A 213 -6.74 43.07 -2.68
N ALA A 214 -6.75 41.76 -2.50
CA ALA A 214 -5.55 40.91 -2.55
C ALA A 214 -5.90 39.58 -3.23
N SER A 215 -5.33 39.30 -4.40
CA SER A 215 -5.75 38.18 -5.25
C SER A 215 -5.14 36.86 -4.78
N ALA A 216 -6.01 36.00 -4.28
CA ALA A 216 -5.62 34.63 -3.93
C ALA A 216 -5.24 33.81 -5.18
N ILE A 217 -5.84 34.06 -6.34
CA ILE A 217 -5.49 33.36 -7.59
C ILE A 217 -4.11 33.81 -8.07
N LEU A 218 -3.77 35.09 -7.99
CA LEU A 218 -2.43 35.55 -8.36
C LEU A 218 -1.36 34.86 -7.50
N GLU A 219 -1.55 34.85 -6.20
CA GLU A 219 -0.61 34.16 -5.30
C GLU A 219 -0.55 32.66 -5.58
N LEU A 220 -1.69 32.00 -5.81
CA LEU A 220 -1.68 30.57 -6.15
C LEU A 220 -0.89 30.30 -7.43
N SER A 221 -0.92 31.20 -8.41
CA SER A 221 -0.13 31.06 -9.62
C SER A 221 1.39 31.06 -9.34
N HIS A 222 1.86 31.89 -8.42
CA HIS A 222 3.27 31.91 -7.98
C HIS A 222 3.63 30.62 -7.21
N VAL A 223 2.76 30.19 -6.32
CA VAL A 223 2.91 28.94 -5.59
C VAL A 223 3.00 27.74 -6.52
N ILE A 224 2.13 27.66 -7.54
CA ILE A 224 2.15 26.58 -8.54
C ILE A 224 3.49 26.55 -9.27
N GLN A 225 4.01 27.69 -9.72
CA GLN A 225 5.31 27.75 -10.37
C GLN A 225 6.44 27.28 -9.45
N SER A 226 6.41 27.72 -8.18
CA SER A 226 7.40 27.28 -7.16
C SER A 226 7.33 25.77 -6.91
N LEU A 227 6.13 25.19 -6.91
CA LEU A 227 5.94 23.75 -6.74
C LEU A 227 6.46 22.97 -7.93
N PHE A 228 6.17 23.40 -9.17
CA PHE A 228 6.69 22.73 -10.35
C PHE A 228 8.21 22.84 -10.50
N ALA A 229 8.81 23.89 -9.93
CA ALA A 229 10.28 24.04 -9.88
C ALA A 229 10.97 23.01 -8.96
N LEU A 230 10.20 22.32 -8.11
CA LEU A 230 10.73 21.23 -7.25
C LEU A 230 10.88 19.89 -8.00
N ASN A 231 10.36 19.79 -9.24
CA ASN A 231 10.55 18.58 -10.03
C ASN A 231 12.01 18.36 -10.35
N ASP A 232 12.47 17.16 -10.10
CA ASP A 232 13.81 16.69 -10.43
C ASP A 232 13.71 15.27 -11.01
N VAL A 233 13.75 15.18 -12.34
CA VAL A 233 13.60 13.90 -13.06
C VAL A 233 14.80 12.99 -12.80
N ASP A 234 16.00 13.56 -12.73
CA ASP A 234 17.23 12.81 -12.54
C ASP A 234 17.29 12.21 -11.12
N GLU A 235 16.90 12.99 -10.13
CA GLU A 235 16.75 12.51 -8.74
C GLU A 235 15.44 11.75 -8.50
N GLY A 236 14.57 11.67 -9.49
CA GLY A 236 13.31 10.91 -9.41
C GLY A 236 12.22 11.56 -8.55
N ILE A 237 12.31 12.86 -8.31
CA ILE A 237 11.31 13.64 -7.58
C ILE A 237 10.26 14.16 -8.56
N SER A 238 8.98 13.97 -8.24
CA SER A 238 7.89 14.58 -8.99
C SER A 238 6.90 15.28 -8.08
N VAL A 239 6.54 16.50 -8.46
CA VAL A 239 5.54 17.35 -7.81
C VAL A 239 4.53 17.78 -8.86
N ASN A 240 3.28 17.42 -8.67
CA ASN A 240 2.22 17.69 -9.61
C ASN A 240 1.04 18.39 -8.92
N VAL A 241 0.67 19.56 -9.40
CA VAL A 241 -0.58 20.22 -9.01
C VAL A 241 -1.70 19.63 -9.87
N GLY A 242 -2.44 18.70 -9.30
CA GLY A 242 -3.46 17.94 -10.03
C GLY A 242 -4.81 18.63 -10.14
N THR A 243 -5.16 19.48 -9.16
CA THR A 243 -6.41 20.24 -9.14
C THR A 243 -6.20 21.63 -8.60
N ILE A 244 -6.97 22.60 -9.15
CA ILE A 244 -7.08 23.96 -8.62
C ILE A 244 -8.54 24.37 -8.55
N ASP A 245 -8.86 25.25 -7.61
CA ASP A 245 -10.16 25.89 -7.46
C ASP A 245 -9.97 27.31 -6.93
N GLY A 246 -10.85 28.25 -7.27
CA GLY A 246 -10.76 29.62 -6.73
C GLY A 246 -11.55 30.67 -7.47
N GLY A 247 -11.67 31.82 -6.82
CA GLY A 247 -12.42 32.97 -7.30
C GLY A 247 -13.91 32.86 -7.06
N ILE A 248 -14.63 33.92 -7.48
CA ILE A 248 -16.11 34.04 -7.34
C ILE A 248 -16.69 34.43 -8.70
N GLN A 249 -16.24 35.57 -9.23
CA GLN A 249 -16.68 36.13 -10.51
C GLN A 249 -15.54 36.91 -11.17
N PRO A 250 -15.54 37.09 -12.50
CA PRO A 250 -14.45 37.76 -13.21
C PRO A 250 -14.18 39.21 -12.79
N ASN A 251 -15.17 39.92 -12.29
CA ASN A 251 -15.05 41.29 -11.86
C ASN A 251 -14.79 41.46 -10.32
N VAL A 252 -14.48 40.35 -9.64
CA VAL A 252 -14.13 40.34 -8.20
C VAL A 252 -12.73 39.82 -8.04
N ILE A 253 -11.86 40.55 -7.33
CA ILE A 253 -10.54 40.07 -6.91
C ILE A 253 -10.75 38.85 -6.04
N ALA A 254 -10.12 37.71 -6.40
CA ALA A 254 -10.35 36.42 -5.77
C ALA A 254 -9.95 36.42 -4.30
N PRO A 255 -10.88 36.23 -3.35
CA PRO A 255 -10.55 36.18 -1.92
C PRO A 255 -10.05 34.80 -1.47
N HIS A 256 -10.19 33.79 -2.30
CA HIS A 256 -9.85 32.42 -1.95
C HIS A 256 -9.42 31.65 -3.19
N SER A 257 -8.41 30.77 -3.03
CA SER A 257 -8.05 29.75 -4.01
C SER A 257 -7.42 28.56 -3.32
N LYS A 258 -7.42 27.41 -3.99
CA LYS A 258 -6.91 26.15 -3.45
C LYS A 258 -6.27 25.30 -4.54
N ALA A 259 -5.20 24.60 -4.20
CA ALA A 259 -4.56 23.56 -5.04
C ALA A 259 -4.38 22.27 -4.24
N VAL A 260 -4.50 21.14 -4.94
CA VAL A 260 -4.15 19.82 -4.41
C VAL A 260 -2.96 19.29 -5.20
N VAL A 261 -1.95 18.84 -4.45
CA VAL A 261 -0.62 18.49 -4.94
C VAL A 261 -0.34 17.04 -4.64
N ASP A 262 0.06 16.27 -5.65
CA ASP A 262 0.63 14.92 -5.52
C ASP A 262 2.16 15.03 -5.55
N VAL A 263 2.83 14.33 -4.65
CA VAL A 263 4.29 14.30 -4.54
C VAL A 263 4.77 12.86 -4.57
N ARG A 264 5.82 12.60 -5.36
CA ARG A 264 6.52 11.32 -5.39
C ARG A 264 7.99 11.54 -5.12
N VAL A 265 8.55 10.77 -4.19
CA VAL A 265 9.95 10.91 -3.75
C VAL A 265 10.66 9.57 -3.68
N PRO A 266 11.95 9.48 -4.08
CA PRO A 266 12.68 8.22 -4.13
C PRO A 266 13.15 7.76 -2.75
N THR A 267 13.42 8.69 -1.83
CA THR A 267 13.97 8.39 -0.50
C THR A 267 13.18 9.08 0.61
N VAL A 268 13.30 8.56 1.81
CA VAL A 268 12.71 9.18 3.02
C VAL A 268 13.30 10.56 3.25
N ALA A 269 14.61 10.74 3.03
CA ALA A 269 15.28 12.02 3.17
C ALA A 269 14.73 13.07 2.17
N ALA A 270 14.58 12.70 0.90
CA ALA A 270 13.94 13.56 -0.11
C ALA A 270 12.50 13.92 0.28
N GLY A 271 11.76 12.97 0.85
CA GLY A 271 10.41 13.21 1.36
C GLY A 271 10.36 14.28 2.44
N HIS A 272 11.21 14.17 3.44
CA HIS A 272 11.32 15.17 4.51
C HIS A 272 11.71 16.56 3.98
N GLU A 273 12.63 16.61 3.03
CA GLU A 273 13.07 17.87 2.45
C GLU A 273 11.95 18.54 1.63
N ILE A 274 11.26 17.81 0.77
CA ILE A 274 10.12 18.34 0.00
C ILE A 274 8.99 18.79 0.94
N GLU A 275 8.68 18.00 1.96
CA GLU A 275 7.69 18.37 2.97
C GLU A 275 8.06 19.66 3.69
N ARG A 276 9.32 19.80 4.09
CA ARG A 276 9.86 21.03 4.71
C ARG A 276 9.74 22.24 3.79
N ILE A 277 10.06 22.08 2.51
CA ILE A 277 9.97 23.16 1.51
C ILE A 277 8.52 23.60 1.31
N ILE A 278 7.60 22.65 1.11
CA ILE A 278 6.18 22.95 0.86
C ILE A 278 5.54 23.62 2.07
N HIS A 279 5.77 23.14 3.29
CA HIS A 279 5.29 23.79 4.52
C HIS A 279 5.99 25.14 4.78
N GLY A 280 7.17 25.35 4.24
CA GLY A 280 7.95 26.58 4.35
C GLY A 280 7.56 27.67 3.35
N LEU A 281 6.65 27.40 2.42
CA LEU A 281 6.22 28.40 1.43
C LEU A 281 5.72 29.70 2.09
N LYS A 282 6.14 30.83 1.53
CA LYS A 282 5.74 32.16 2.00
C LYS A 282 5.01 32.89 0.86
N PRO A 283 3.98 33.66 1.16
CA PRO A 283 3.31 34.44 0.15
C PRO A 283 4.21 35.55 -0.38
N SER A 284 4.14 35.77 -1.70
CA SER A 284 4.79 36.88 -2.40
C SER A 284 3.84 38.06 -2.65
N THR A 285 2.55 37.80 -2.74
CA THR A 285 1.53 38.82 -2.90
C THR A 285 1.21 39.48 -1.55
N PRO A 286 1.20 40.84 -1.45
CA PRO A 286 0.86 41.51 -0.22
C PRO A 286 -0.57 41.17 0.24
N ASN A 287 -0.78 41.15 1.56
CA ASN A 287 -2.06 40.93 2.20
C ASN A 287 -2.77 39.61 1.89
N VAL A 288 -2.03 38.58 1.41
CA VAL A 288 -2.52 37.23 1.32
C VAL A 288 -1.90 36.34 2.40
N ARG A 289 -2.59 35.25 2.71
CA ARG A 289 -2.12 34.24 3.67
C ARG A 289 -2.17 32.84 3.02
N LEU A 290 -1.13 32.07 3.23
CA LEU A 290 -1.07 30.66 2.84
C LEU A 290 -1.40 29.76 4.03
N HIS A 291 -2.09 28.67 3.73
CA HIS A 291 -2.29 27.56 4.65
C HIS A 291 -1.96 26.26 3.90
N VAL A 292 -1.06 25.44 4.48
CA VAL A 292 -0.61 24.20 3.90
C VAL A 292 -0.98 23.04 4.82
N GLU A 293 -1.69 22.08 4.29
CA GLU A 293 -2.08 20.85 4.98
C GLU A 293 -1.54 19.64 4.21
N GLY A 294 -1.30 18.53 4.91
CA GLY A 294 -0.85 17.29 4.33
C GLY A 294 0.63 17.01 4.59
N GLY A 295 1.17 16.03 3.89
CA GLY A 295 2.54 15.55 4.07
C GLY A 295 2.80 14.28 3.29
N ILE A 296 3.95 13.63 3.56
CA ILE A 296 4.30 12.33 3.03
C ILE A 296 3.55 11.25 3.82
N GLY A 297 2.44 10.77 3.27
CA GLY A 297 1.59 9.77 3.91
C GLY A 297 2.12 8.34 3.82
N ARG A 298 2.89 8.03 2.77
CA ARG A 298 3.53 6.73 2.57
C ARG A 298 5.02 6.95 2.30
N PRO A 299 5.91 6.54 3.22
CA PRO A 299 7.36 6.65 3.01
C PRO A 299 7.84 5.82 1.82
N SER A 300 9.00 6.16 1.29
CA SER A 300 9.68 5.39 0.25
C SER A 300 10.14 4.03 0.77
N MET A 301 10.06 3.00 -0.05
CA MET A 301 10.80 1.76 0.13
C MET A 301 12.11 1.89 -0.65
N GLU A 302 13.20 2.09 0.06
CA GLU A 302 14.51 2.33 -0.56
C GLU A 302 15.21 1.03 -0.91
N SER A 303 16.00 1.05 -2.00
CA SER A 303 16.90 -0.05 -2.38
C SER A 303 18.13 -0.09 -1.47
N THR A 304 17.94 -0.50 -0.21
CA THR A 304 19.03 -0.65 0.76
C THR A 304 19.90 -1.86 0.45
N PRO A 305 21.15 -1.94 0.97
CA PRO A 305 21.98 -3.14 0.85
C PRO A 305 21.30 -4.40 1.36
N ARG A 306 20.52 -4.33 2.46
CA ARG A 306 19.75 -5.45 3.00
C ARG A 306 18.63 -5.88 2.05
N ASN A 307 17.93 -4.93 1.45
CA ASN A 307 16.87 -5.21 0.49
C ASN A 307 17.43 -5.86 -0.79
N ARG A 308 18.58 -5.35 -1.29
CA ARG A 308 19.28 -5.96 -2.43
C ARG A 308 19.76 -7.38 -2.14
N ALA A 309 20.27 -7.64 -0.93
CA ALA A 309 20.66 -8.99 -0.53
C ALA A 309 19.47 -9.96 -0.52
N LEU A 310 18.31 -9.50 -0.04
CA LEU A 310 17.08 -10.30 -0.07
C LEU A 310 16.61 -10.58 -1.50
N TRP A 311 16.69 -9.58 -2.38
CA TRP A 311 16.38 -9.75 -3.80
C TRP A 311 17.33 -10.75 -4.50
N LEU A 312 18.64 -10.68 -4.23
CA LEU A 312 19.61 -11.63 -4.78
C LEU A 312 19.31 -13.07 -4.33
N LEU A 313 18.94 -13.26 -3.07
CA LEU A 313 18.49 -14.55 -2.56
C LEU A 313 17.23 -15.05 -3.30
N ALA A 314 16.23 -14.18 -3.49
CA ALA A 314 15.01 -14.54 -4.21
C ALA A 314 15.31 -14.90 -5.68
N LYS A 315 16.20 -14.14 -6.34
CA LYS A 315 16.65 -14.41 -7.71
C LYS A 315 17.37 -15.77 -7.83
N GLU A 316 18.25 -16.09 -6.88
CA GLU A 316 18.93 -17.37 -6.84
C GLU A 316 17.94 -18.54 -6.69
N GLN A 317 16.97 -18.41 -5.79
CA GLN A 317 15.94 -19.44 -5.61
C GLN A 317 15.02 -19.53 -6.82
N GLY A 318 14.63 -18.43 -7.44
CA GLY A 318 13.85 -18.43 -8.67
C GLY A 318 14.57 -19.15 -9.81
N ALA A 319 15.87 -18.87 -10.00
CA ALA A 319 16.69 -19.56 -11.02
C ALA A 319 16.82 -21.07 -10.76
N ALA A 320 16.75 -21.50 -9.50
CA ALA A 320 16.77 -22.95 -9.15
C ALA A 320 15.42 -23.65 -9.44
N LEU A 321 14.36 -22.88 -9.64
CA LEU A 321 13.03 -23.39 -9.97
C LEU A 321 12.73 -23.40 -11.48
N GLY A 322 13.53 -22.76 -12.32
CA GLY A 322 13.42 -22.69 -13.78
C GLY A 322 12.98 -21.33 -14.27
#